data_27a080b9cfee94db71c50bca2b704f95
#
_entry.id   27a080b9cfee94db71c50bca2b704f95
#
_cell.length_a   1.000
_cell.length_b   1.000
_cell.length_c   1.000
_cell.angle_alpha   90.00
_cell.angle_beta   90.00
_cell.angle_gamma   90.00
#
_symmetry.space_group_name_H-M   'P 1'
#
loop_
_entity.id
_entity.type
_entity.pdbx_description
1 polymer ?
#
loop_
_entity_poly.entity_id
_entity_poly.type
_entity_poly.pdbx_seq_one_letter_code
_entity_poly.pdbx_strand_id
1 'polypeptide(L)'
;WLDRWAAKKPDAAAFEGEKTCLTWRQLHDAAKRIGTYLARQLPPRVPVALCMDKSPMTVAAMLGVLEAGCFYTIIDVQMPQQRVQLILDALQPALLLTDEGKAPIWADTAGKLPSVSTEAAASCDIDESLLAARQRDIIDTDLQYVLFTSGSTGHPKGVAIRHRSVLDFVEWAVPALRLDETARFGNQAPLYFDNSVLDIFCTLKSGAYVYFLPQKDFLFPARMMDELEQRQINTLFWVPSALMHPANLGVVKDGRPRGVKRVFF
;
A
#
# COMPACT_ATOMS: atom_id res chain seq x y z
N TRP A 1 -5.09 -14.82 -0.58
CA TRP A 1 -4.05 -14.70 0.46
C TRP A 1 -4.60 -14.08 1.74
N LEU A 2 -5.33 -12.96 1.65
CA LEU A 2 -5.86 -12.23 2.80
C LEU A 2 -6.78 -13.11 3.66
N ASP A 3 -7.78 -13.78 3.05
CA ASP A 3 -8.70 -14.70 3.76
C ASP A 3 -7.96 -15.80 4.52
N ARG A 4 -6.91 -16.37 3.89
CA ARG A 4 -6.09 -17.41 4.51
C ARG A 4 -5.45 -16.94 5.82
N TRP A 5 -4.88 -15.73 5.83
CA TRP A 5 -4.18 -15.24 7.01
C TRP A 5 -5.14 -14.71 8.08
N ALA A 6 -6.25 -14.11 7.66
CA ALA A 6 -7.34 -13.73 8.57
C ALA A 6 -7.94 -14.94 9.28
N ALA A 7 -7.98 -16.11 8.63
CA ALA A 7 -8.40 -17.37 9.27
C ALA A 7 -7.29 -17.99 10.12
N LYS A 8 -6.02 -18.03 9.64
CA LYS A 8 -4.91 -18.73 10.29
C LYS A 8 -4.39 -18.01 11.53
N LYS A 9 -4.28 -16.68 11.48
CA LYS A 9 -3.71 -15.86 12.58
C LYS A 9 -4.40 -14.49 12.70
N PRO A 10 -5.72 -14.50 12.98
CA PRO A 10 -6.58 -13.31 12.94
C PRO A 10 -6.06 -12.13 13.77
N ASP A 11 -5.52 -12.43 14.95
CA ASP A 11 -5.16 -11.42 15.94
C ASP A 11 -3.68 -10.98 15.84
N ALA A 12 -2.90 -11.62 14.95
CA ALA A 12 -1.52 -11.21 14.71
C ALA A 12 -1.49 -9.91 13.90
N ALA A 13 -0.56 -9.00 14.24
CA ALA A 13 -0.32 -7.78 13.48
C ALA A 13 0.09 -8.12 12.03
N ALA A 14 -0.55 -7.47 11.06
CA ALA A 14 -0.22 -7.58 9.66
C ALA A 14 0.55 -6.33 9.18
N PHE A 15 -0.03 -5.16 9.39
CA PHE A 15 0.57 -3.88 9.04
C PHE A 15 0.47 -2.91 10.21
N GLU A 16 1.55 -2.23 10.50
CA GLU A 16 1.65 -1.27 11.59
C GLU A 16 2.31 0.02 11.09
N GLY A 17 1.80 1.14 11.53
CA GLY A 17 2.37 2.48 11.37
C GLY A 17 2.61 3.14 12.73
N GLU A 18 3.01 4.39 12.73
CA GLU A 18 3.31 5.12 13.98
C GLU A 18 2.11 5.17 14.95
N LYS A 19 0.89 5.30 14.43
CA LYS A 19 -0.32 5.55 15.22
C LYS A 19 -1.33 4.40 15.18
N THR A 20 -1.23 3.52 14.22
CA THR A 20 -2.25 2.50 13.95
C THR A 20 -1.61 1.17 13.64
N CYS A 21 -2.26 0.11 14.07
CA CYS A 21 -1.89 -1.27 13.73
C CYS A 21 -3.16 -1.99 13.30
N LEU A 22 -3.09 -2.72 12.20
CA LEU A 22 -4.16 -3.64 11.78
C LEU A 22 -3.68 -5.08 11.92
N THR A 23 -4.47 -5.89 12.62
CA THR A 23 -4.32 -7.34 12.59
C THR A 23 -4.80 -7.90 11.26
N TRP A 24 -4.52 -9.17 10.98
CA TRP A 24 -4.99 -9.81 9.76
C TRP A 24 -6.51 -9.79 9.63
N ARG A 25 -7.24 -10.00 10.73
CA ARG A 25 -8.71 -9.89 10.75
C ARG A 25 -9.17 -8.46 10.45
N GLN A 26 -8.60 -7.49 11.13
CA GLN A 26 -8.96 -6.08 10.93
C GLN A 26 -8.68 -5.61 9.51
N LEU A 27 -7.53 -6.00 8.93
CA LEU A 27 -7.19 -5.70 7.55
C LEU A 27 -8.20 -6.32 6.57
N HIS A 28 -8.53 -7.60 6.77
CA HIS A 28 -9.51 -8.33 5.97
C HIS A 28 -10.89 -7.66 6.04
N ASP A 29 -11.40 -7.40 7.24
CA ASP A 29 -12.73 -6.83 7.40
C ASP A 29 -12.81 -5.42 6.84
N ALA A 30 -11.77 -4.59 7.04
CA ALA A 30 -11.70 -3.24 6.47
C ALA A 30 -11.68 -3.30 4.92
N ALA A 31 -10.85 -4.17 4.34
CA ALA A 31 -10.79 -4.33 2.89
C ALA A 31 -12.14 -4.78 2.30
N LYS A 32 -12.81 -5.75 2.91
CA LYS A 32 -14.13 -6.21 2.45
C LYS A 32 -15.23 -5.16 2.61
N ARG A 33 -15.23 -4.40 3.70
CA ARG A 33 -16.19 -3.29 3.91
C ARG A 33 -16.02 -2.20 2.86
N ILE A 34 -14.78 -1.75 2.65
CA ILE A 34 -14.45 -0.77 1.60
C ILE A 34 -14.79 -1.34 0.21
N GLY A 35 -14.45 -2.60 -0.05
CA GLY A 35 -14.78 -3.30 -1.28
C GLY A 35 -16.28 -3.36 -1.54
N THR A 36 -17.10 -3.68 -0.52
CA THR A 36 -18.56 -3.69 -0.62
C THR A 36 -19.11 -2.29 -0.93
N TYR A 37 -18.62 -1.28 -0.22
CA TYR A 37 -19.00 0.11 -0.49
C TYR A 37 -18.75 0.48 -1.96
N LEU A 38 -17.55 0.25 -2.44
CA LEU A 38 -17.15 0.57 -3.81
C LEU A 38 -17.93 -0.24 -4.85
N ALA A 39 -18.13 -1.53 -4.60
CA ALA A 39 -18.88 -2.40 -5.51
C ALA A 39 -20.36 -2.00 -5.66
N ARG A 40 -20.95 -1.35 -4.65
CA ARG A 40 -22.31 -0.78 -4.73
C ARG A 40 -22.36 0.51 -5.53
N GLN A 41 -21.26 1.27 -5.59
CA GLN A 41 -21.21 2.59 -6.22
C GLN A 41 -20.65 2.55 -7.65
N LEU A 42 -19.75 1.60 -7.95
CA LEU A 42 -18.94 1.61 -9.15
C LEU A 42 -19.12 0.33 -9.98
N PRO A 43 -19.05 0.42 -11.32
CA PRO A 43 -18.85 -0.78 -12.14
C PRO A 43 -17.43 -1.34 -11.93
N PRO A 44 -17.19 -2.63 -12.29
CA PRO A 44 -15.84 -3.19 -12.25
C PRO A 44 -14.92 -2.54 -13.28
N ARG A 45 -13.60 -2.73 -13.11
CA ARG A 45 -12.53 -2.30 -14.03
C ARG A 45 -12.40 -0.78 -14.20
N VAL A 46 -12.90 0.00 -13.25
CA VAL A 46 -12.71 1.46 -13.25
C VAL A 46 -11.59 1.87 -12.28
N PRO A 47 -10.86 2.96 -12.56
CA PRO A 47 -9.83 3.47 -11.66
C PRO A 47 -10.43 4.14 -10.43
N VAL A 48 -9.84 3.86 -9.27
CA VAL A 48 -10.11 4.55 -8.00
C VAL A 48 -8.81 5.23 -7.54
N ALA A 49 -8.86 6.53 -7.27
CA ALA A 49 -7.72 7.26 -6.74
C ALA A 49 -7.70 7.17 -5.21
N LEU A 50 -6.53 6.90 -4.63
CA LEU A 50 -6.28 6.90 -3.19
C LEU A 50 -5.39 8.09 -2.84
N CYS A 51 -5.91 9.08 -2.11
CA CYS A 51 -5.14 10.20 -1.59
C CYS A 51 -5.13 10.13 -0.07
N MET A 52 -4.19 9.37 0.45
CA MET A 52 -4.11 8.98 1.85
C MET A 52 -2.67 9.00 2.34
N ASP A 53 -2.48 9.27 3.63
CA ASP A 53 -1.18 9.07 4.27
C ASP A 53 -0.77 7.59 4.23
N LYS A 54 0.53 7.34 4.17
CA LYS A 54 1.06 5.98 4.26
C LYS A 54 0.69 5.35 5.61
N SER A 55 -0.23 4.40 5.60
CA SER A 55 -0.79 3.79 6.80
C SER A 55 -1.29 2.36 6.53
N PRO A 56 -1.54 1.55 7.56
CA PRO A 56 -2.24 0.27 7.42
C PRO A 56 -3.61 0.39 6.74
N MET A 57 -4.34 1.49 6.98
CA MET A 57 -5.64 1.72 6.37
C MET A 57 -5.53 1.97 4.86
N THR A 58 -4.44 2.57 4.40
CA THR A 58 -4.17 2.72 2.95
C THR A 58 -4.03 1.37 2.27
N VAL A 59 -3.39 0.39 2.94
CA VAL A 59 -3.35 -0.99 2.43
C VAL A 59 -4.74 -1.62 2.40
N ALA A 60 -5.55 -1.42 3.44
CA ALA A 60 -6.95 -1.88 3.44
C ALA A 60 -7.74 -1.25 2.29
N ALA A 61 -7.53 0.04 2.00
CA ALA A 61 -8.17 0.72 0.87
C ALA A 61 -7.71 0.15 -0.49
N MET A 62 -6.39 -0.08 -0.67
CA MET A 62 -5.86 -0.75 -1.88
C MET A 62 -6.55 -2.09 -2.11
N LEU A 63 -6.61 -2.93 -1.08
CA LEU A 63 -7.23 -4.24 -1.14
C LEU A 63 -8.75 -4.13 -1.36
N GLY A 64 -9.42 -3.17 -0.73
CA GLY A 64 -10.85 -2.93 -0.93
C GLY A 64 -11.19 -2.53 -2.36
N VAL A 65 -10.33 -1.74 -3.02
CA VAL A 65 -10.49 -1.43 -4.45
C VAL A 65 -10.41 -2.70 -5.30
N LEU A 66 -9.47 -3.60 -4.98
CA LEU A 66 -9.33 -4.88 -5.69
C LEU A 66 -10.52 -5.83 -5.42
N GLU A 67 -11.02 -5.88 -4.17
CA GLU A 67 -12.22 -6.64 -3.80
C GLU A 67 -13.46 -6.18 -4.59
N ALA A 68 -13.57 -4.88 -4.88
CA ALA A 68 -14.64 -4.32 -5.71
C ALA A 68 -14.50 -4.63 -7.22
N GLY A 69 -13.42 -5.27 -7.65
CA GLY A 69 -13.11 -5.53 -9.05
C GLY A 69 -12.63 -4.29 -9.82
N CYS A 70 -12.12 -3.30 -9.11
CA CYS A 70 -11.56 -2.06 -9.63
C CYS A 70 -10.02 -2.10 -9.55
N PHE A 71 -9.35 -1.07 -10.08
CA PHE A 71 -7.92 -0.89 -9.92
C PHE A 71 -7.60 0.47 -9.31
N TYR A 72 -6.46 0.59 -8.63
CA TYR A 72 -6.13 1.81 -7.90
C TYR A 72 -4.98 2.59 -8.51
N THR A 73 -4.94 3.88 -8.20
CA THR A 73 -3.73 4.72 -8.23
C THR A 73 -3.55 5.39 -6.88
N ILE A 74 -2.30 5.62 -6.49
CA ILE A 74 -1.99 6.31 -5.23
C ILE A 74 -1.43 7.69 -5.57
N ILE A 75 -2.02 8.71 -4.97
CA ILE A 75 -1.62 10.12 -5.10
C ILE A 75 -1.07 10.57 -3.75
N ASP A 76 0.15 11.11 -3.76
CA ASP A 76 0.75 11.69 -2.56
C ASP A 76 -0.06 12.91 -2.11
N VAL A 77 -0.40 12.98 -0.84
CA VAL A 77 -1.14 14.11 -0.24
C VAL A 77 -0.38 15.45 -0.38
N GLN A 78 0.95 15.39 -0.54
CA GLN A 78 1.83 16.55 -0.71
C GLN A 78 2.17 16.85 -2.16
N MET A 79 1.59 16.09 -3.12
CA MET A 79 1.92 16.27 -4.54
C MET A 79 1.45 17.65 -5.04
N PRO A 80 2.26 18.38 -5.84
CA PRO A 80 1.86 19.65 -6.42
C PRO A 80 0.57 19.54 -7.23
N GLN A 81 -0.35 20.48 -7.03
CA GLN A 81 -1.67 20.52 -7.64
C GLN A 81 -1.68 20.30 -9.16
N GLN A 82 -0.76 20.98 -9.89
CA GLN A 82 -0.65 20.82 -11.35
C GLN A 82 -0.35 19.37 -11.75
N ARG A 83 0.50 18.68 -10.99
CA ARG A 83 0.83 17.28 -11.26
C ARG A 83 -0.36 16.36 -10.97
N VAL A 84 -1.08 16.63 -9.89
CA VAL A 84 -2.31 15.88 -9.56
C VAL A 84 -3.33 16.04 -10.68
N GLN A 85 -3.56 17.26 -11.17
CA GLN A 85 -4.50 17.51 -12.27
C GLN A 85 -4.13 16.69 -13.52
N LEU A 86 -2.86 16.68 -13.92
CA LEU A 86 -2.40 15.88 -15.06
C LEU A 86 -2.63 14.37 -14.86
N ILE A 87 -2.49 13.88 -13.63
CA ILE A 87 -2.78 12.47 -13.29
C ILE A 87 -4.28 12.20 -13.39
N LEU A 88 -5.11 13.06 -12.81
CA LEU A 88 -6.56 12.92 -12.85
C LEU A 88 -7.11 12.99 -14.28
N ASP A 89 -6.58 13.92 -15.10
CA ASP A 89 -6.96 14.07 -16.50
C ASP A 89 -6.59 12.83 -17.34
N ALA A 90 -5.43 12.24 -17.06
CA ALA A 90 -4.96 11.05 -17.78
C ALA A 90 -5.69 9.77 -17.35
N LEU A 91 -5.98 9.61 -16.04
CA LEU A 91 -6.56 8.41 -15.49
C LEU A 91 -8.09 8.42 -15.46
N GLN A 92 -8.69 9.61 -15.26
CA GLN A 92 -10.13 9.82 -15.10
C GLN A 92 -10.74 8.86 -14.04
N PRO A 93 -10.29 8.94 -12.78
CA PRO A 93 -10.79 8.03 -11.76
C PRO A 93 -12.29 8.25 -11.52
N ALA A 94 -13.00 7.16 -11.22
CA ALA A 94 -14.42 7.20 -10.95
C ALA A 94 -14.75 7.71 -9.53
N LEU A 95 -13.80 7.57 -8.60
CA LEU A 95 -13.94 7.97 -7.20
C LEU A 95 -12.58 8.23 -6.56
N LEU A 96 -12.57 9.12 -5.56
CA LEU A 96 -11.42 9.43 -4.70
C LEU A 96 -11.68 8.92 -3.29
N LEU A 97 -10.79 8.06 -2.77
CA LEU A 97 -10.73 7.71 -1.35
C LEU A 97 -9.71 8.60 -0.64
N THR A 98 -10.10 9.11 0.54
CA THR A 98 -9.26 10.01 1.35
C THR A 98 -9.24 9.55 2.81
N ASP A 99 -8.30 10.06 3.61
CA ASP A 99 -8.37 9.98 5.07
C ASP A 99 -9.49 10.89 5.61
N GLU A 100 -10.08 10.54 6.75
CA GLU A 100 -11.12 11.33 7.40
C GLU A 100 -10.63 12.75 7.75
N GLY A 101 -11.44 13.75 7.42
CA GLY A 101 -11.13 15.16 7.71
C GLY A 101 -9.96 15.75 6.91
N LYS A 102 -9.39 15.00 5.98
CA LYS A 102 -8.28 15.44 5.14
C LYS A 102 -8.72 15.54 3.67
N ALA A 103 -9.58 16.48 3.36
CA ALA A 103 -9.73 16.85 1.96
C ALA A 103 -8.36 17.32 1.46
N PRO A 104 -7.81 16.73 0.38
CA PRO A 104 -6.53 17.17 -0.14
C PRO A 104 -6.61 18.64 -0.55
N ILE A 105 -5.52 19.39 -0.38
CA ILE A 105 -5.42 20.82 -0.72
C ILE A 105 -5.91 21.13 -2.15
N TRP A 106 -5.88 20.12 -3.01
CA TRP A 106 -6.31 20.18 -4.41
C TRP A 106 -7.74 19.62 -4.65
N ALA A 107 -8.50 19.26 -3.59
CA ALA A 107 -9.86 18.70 -3.75
C ALA A 107 -10.79 19.68 -4.51
N ASP A 108 -10.63 20.98 -4.29
CA ASP A 108 -11.36 22.01 -5.04
C ASP A 108 -11.03 21.99 -6.54
N THR A 109 -9.84 21.50 -6.91
CA THR A 109 -9.36 21.40 -8.30
C THR A 109 -9.80 20.11 -8.98
N ALA A 110 -10.01 19.03 -8.18
CA ALA A 110 -10.55 17.76 -8.70
C ALA A 110 -11.98 17.92 -9.26
N GLY A 111 -12.56 19.10 -9.12
CA GLY A 111 -13.82 19.46 -9.71
C GLY A 111 -14.98 18.61 -9.21
N LYS A 112 -15.55 17.81 -10.11
CA LYS A 112 -16.72 16.96 -9.82
C LYS A 112 -16.38 15.52 -9.43
N LEU A 113 -15.10 15.19 -9.13
CA LEU A 113 -14.74 13.83 -8.76
C LEU A 113 -15.39 13.47 -7.42
N PRO A 114 -16.27 12.45 -7.37
CA PRO A 114 -16.86 12.00 -6.13
C PRO A 114 -15.77 11.57 -5.15
N SER A 115 -15.87 12.00 -3.90
CA SER A 115 -14.92 11.63 -2.85
C SER A 115 -15.64 11.07 -1.63
N VAL A 116 -14.97 10.14 -0.96
CA VAL A 116 -15.45 9.54 0.30
C VAL A 116 -14.25 9.24 1.20
N SER A 117 -14.44 9.40 2.52
CA SER A 117 -13.42 8.98 3.46
C SER A 117 -13.37 7.45 3.57
N THR A 118 -12.17 6.94 3.80
CA THR A 118 -11.95 5.50 3.96
C THR A 118 -12.70 4.96 5.18
N GLU A 119 -12.82 5.76 6.24
CA GLU A 119 -13.57 5.43 7.44
C GLU A 119 -15.07 5.28 7.14
N ALA A 120 -15.63 6.22 6.36
CA ALA A 120 -17.02 6.13 5.93
C ALA A 120 -17.26 4.90 5.05
N ALA A 121 -16.36 4.61 4.11
CA ALA A 121 -16.44 3.40 3.29
C ALA A 121 -16.28 2.11 4.12
N ALA A 122 -15.40 2.11 5.14
CA ALA A 122 -15.17 0.99 6.05
C ALA A 122 -16.31 0.79 7.07
N SER A 123 -17.25 1.71 7.19
CA SER A 123 -18.45 1.54 8.02
C SER A 123 -19.56 0.72 7.33
N CYS A 124 -19.39 0.41 6.05
CA CYS A 124 -20.35 -0.39 5.27
C CYS A 124 -20.36 -1.84 5.78
N ASP A 125 -21.53 -2.47 5.82
CA ASP A 125 -21.64 -3.90 6.10
C ASP A 125 -21.13 -4.72 4.92
N ILE A 126 -20.42 -5.81 5.24
CA ILE A 126 -19.85 -6.71 4.23
C ILE A 126 -20.97 -7.44 3.50
N ASP A 127 -20.90 -7.42 2.18
CA ASP A 127 -21.77 -8.20 1.29
C ASP A 127 -20.92 -9.21 0.52
N GLU A 128 -20.74 -10.39 1.12
CA GLU A 128 -19.93 -11.47 0.54
C GLU A 128 -20.45 -11.93 -0.81
N SER A 129 -21.77 -11.88 -1.04
CA SER A 129 -22.38 -12.32 -2.31
C SER A 129 -22.03 -11.36 -3.45
N LEU A 130 -22.05 -10.06 -3.18
CA LEU A 130 -21.67 -9.03 -4.13
C LEU A 130 -20.18 -9.10 -4.45
N LEU A 131 -19.31 -9.23 -3.43
CA LEU A 131 -17.87 -9.36 -3.62
C LEU A 131 -17.53 -10.64 -4.40
N ALA A 132 -18.14 -11.77 -4.08
CA ALA A 132 -17.93 -13.01 -4.82
C ALA A 132 -18.39 -12.90 -6.28
N ALA A 133 -19.47 -12.16 -6.56
CA ALA A 133 -19.88 -11.89 -7.93
C ALA A 133 -18.83 -11.05 -8.67
N ARG A 134 -18.29 -10.01 -8.04
CA ARG A 134 -17.23 -9.18 -8.62
C ARG A 134 -15.95 -9.99 -8.93
N GLN A 135 -15.53 -10.84 -8.00
CA GLN A 135 -14.31 -11.64 -8.14
C GLN A 135 -14.42 -12.70 -9.26
N ARG A 136 -15.61 -13.25 -9.52
CA ARG A 136 -15.80 -14.23 -10.62
C ARG A 136 -15.54 -13.63 -12.00
N ASP A 137 -15.74 -12.33 -12.18
CA ASP A 137 -15.61 -11.66 -13.46
C ASP A 137 -14.20 -11.09 -13.68
N ILE A 138 -13.35 -11.06 -12.63
CA ILE A 138 -11.97 -10.60 -12.72
C ILE A 138 -11.09 -11.69 -13.32
N ILE A 139 -10.25 -11.29 -14.28
CA ILE A 139 -9.22 -12.15 -14.86
C ILE A 139 -7.83 -11.62 -14.54
N ASP A 140 -6.83 -12.46 -14.62
CA ASP A 140 -5.44 -12.12 -14.26
C ASP A 140 -4.81 -11.04 -15.16
N THR A 141 -5.39 -10.79 -16.33
CA THR A 141 -5.00 -9.70 -17.24
C THR A 141 -5.69 -8.37 -16.96
N ASP A 142 -6.66 -8.32 -16.04
CA ASP A 142 -7.24 -7.06 -15.57
C ASP A 142 -6.20 -6.24 -14.79
N LEU A 143 -6.37 -4.92 -14.78
CA LEU A 143 -5.46 -4.02 -14.08
C LEU A 143 -5.59 -4.15 -12.57
N GLN A 144 -4.47 -4.16 -11.88
CA GLN A 144 -4.38 -4.11 -10.43
C GLN A 144 -4.12 -2.68 -9.95
N TYR A 145 -3.20 -1.97 -10.62
CA TYR A 145 -2.92 -0.57 -10.32
C TYR A 145 -2.29 0.17 -11.50
N VAL A 146 -2.33 1.50 -11.43
CA VAL A 146 -1.58 2.41 -12.29
C VAL A 146 -0.76 3.34 -11.40
N LEU A 147 0.56 3.29 -11.49
CA LEU A 147 1.43 4.24 -10.78
C LEU A 147 2.07 5.20 -11.77
N PHE A 148 2.18 6.48 -11.37
CA PHE A 148 2.66 7.54 -12.25
C PHE A 148 4.12 7.89 -11.99
N THR A 149 4.92 7.83 -13.04
CA THR A 149 6.32 8.25 -13.03
C THR A 149 6.48 9.65 -13.63
N SER A 150 7.61 10.31 -13.31
CA SER A 150 7.98 11.57 -13.97
C SER A 150 8.39 11.27 -15.41
N GLY A 151 7.53 11.65 -16.37
CA GLY A 151 7.87 11.55 -17.79
C GLY A 151 8.96 12.56 -18.16
N SER A 152 9.88 12.18 -19.06
CA SER A 152 10.91 13.07 -19.63
C SER A 152 10.34 14.29 -20.37
N THR A 153 9.06 14.25 -20.71
CA THR A 153 8.32 15.32 -21.41
C THR A 153 7.57 16.27 -20.47
N GLY A 154 7.77 16.15 -19.14
CA GLY A 154 7.04 16.93 -18.14
C GLY A 154 5.62 16.41 -17.82
N HIS A 155 5.07 15.54 -18.64
CA HIS A 155 3.78 14.88 -18.38
C HIS A 155 3.98 13.58 -17.62
N PRO A 156 3.21 13.32 -16.53
CA PRO A 156 3.28 12.06 -15.83
C PRO A 156 2.84 10.90 -16.73
N LYS A 157 3.60 9.80 -16.70
CA LYS A 157 3.27 8.56 -17.43
C LYS A 157 2.73 7.53 -16.47
N GLY A 158 1.51 7.05 -16.71
CA GLY A 158 0.90 5.97 -15.95
C GLY A 158 1.43 4.61 -16.41
N VAL A 159 2.06 3.88 -15.50
CA VAL A 159 2.48 2.49 -15.71
C VAL A 159 1.38 1.58 -15.22
N ALA A 160 0.70 0.93 -16.16
CA ALA A 160 -0.43 0.04 -15.88
C ALA A 160 0.07 -1.39 -15.61
N ILE A 161 -0.20 -1.90 -14.42
CA ILE A 161 0.23 -3.23 -13.96
C ILE A 161 -1.01 -4.12 -13.78
N ARG A 162 -0.92 -5.33 -14.30
CA ARG A 162 -1.97 -6.35 -14.24
C ARG A 162 -1.82 -7.24 -13.01
N HIS A 163 -2.90 -7.90 -12.59
CA HIS A 163 -2.86 -8.90 -11.53
C HIS A 163 -1.79 -9.97 -11.79
N ARG A 164 -1.72 -10.50 -13.01
CA ARG A 164 -0.71 -11.51 -13.41
C ARG A 164 0.70 -11.05 -13.12
N SER A 165 1.04 -9.79 -13.44
CA SER A 165 2.41 -9.27 -13.23
C SER A 165 2.80 -9.25 -11.76
N VAL A 166 1.86 -8.89 -10.87
CA VAL A 166 2.09 -8.91 -9.42
C VAL A 166 2.13 -10.34 -8.88
N LEU A 167 1.27 -11.23 -9.38
CA LEU A 167 1.27 -12.64 -9.00
C LEU A 167 2.60 -13.31 -9.39
N ASP A 168 3.04 -13.14 -10.63
CA ASP A 168 4.32 -13.72 -11.13
C ASP A 168 5.51 -13.18 -10.31
N PHE A 169 5.52 -11.87 -10.05
CA PHE A 169 6.56 -11.26 -9.22
C PHE A 169 6.61 -11.85 -7.81
N VAL A 170 5.46 -11.96 -7.15
CA VAL A 170 5.37 -12.44 -5.76
C VAL A 170 5.68 -13.95 -5.67
N GLU A 171 5.22 -14.75 -6.65
CA GLU A 171 5.52 -16.19 -6.73
C GLU A 171 7.04 -16.44 -6.90
N TRP A 172 7.74 -15.55 -7.60
CA TRP A 172 9.19 -15.57 -7.68
C TRP A 172 9.86 -15.03 -6.42
N ALA A 173 9.43 -13.85 -5.92
CA ALA A 173 10.13 -13.13 -4.87
C ALA A 173 10.09 -13.87 -3.52
N VAL A 174 8.94 -14.42 -3.14
CA VAL A 174 8.78 -15.07 -1.83
C VAL A 174 9.78 -16.22 -1.64
N PRO A 175 9.89 -17.22 -2.53
CA PRO A 175 10.90 -18.28 -2.39
C PRO A 175 12.33 -17.79 -2.64
N ALA A 176 12.58 -16.92 -3.62
CA ALA A 176 13.91 -16.41 -3.96
C ALA A 176 14.54 -15.63 -2.79
N LEU A 177 13.74 -14.84 -2.10
CA LEU A 177 14.16 -14.02 -0.96
C LEU A 177 13.96 -14.76 0.39
N ARG A 178 13.49 -16.00 0.35
CA ARG A 178 13.23 -16.86 1.53
C ARG A 178 12.33 -16.15 2.55
N LEU A 179 11.23 -15.57 2.06
CA LEU A 179 10.26 -14.88 2.89
C LEU A 179 9.22 -15.88 3.41
N ASP A 180 8.92 -15.78 4.69
CA ASP A 180 7.92 -16.57 5.39
C ASP A 180 7.18 -15.72 6.43
N GLU A 181 6.33 -16.34 7.23
CA GLU A 181 5.54 -15.66 8.26
C GLU A 181 6.37 -15.06 9.41
N THR A 182 7.68 -15.34 9.46
CA THR A 182 8.62 -14.74 10.43
C THR A 182 9.29 -13.48 9.89
N ALA A 183 9.11 -13.16 8.62
CA ALA A 183 9.65 -11.95 8.05
C ALA A 183 8.96 -10.71 8.64
N ARG A 184 9.74 -9.71 9.01
CA ARG A 184 9.28 -8.45 9.57
C ARG A 184 9.92 -7.31 8.79
N PHE A 185 9.15 -6.73 7.90
CA PHE A 185 9.60 -5.66 7.01
C PHE A 185 9.61 -4.31 7.71
N GLY A 186 10.69 -3.55 7.52
CA GLY A 186 10.72 -2.11 7.76
C GLY A 186 10.51 -1.38 6.44
N ASN A 187 9.27 -1.00 6.12
CA ASN A 187 8.96 -0.35 4.86
C ASN A 187 9.41 1.10 4.84
N GLN A 188 10.28 1.44 3.90
CA GLN A 188 10.75 2.80 3.63
C GLN A 188 9.95 3.45 2.49
N ALA A 189 9.69 2.71 1.43
CA ALA A 189 9.15 3.23 0.19
C ALA A 189 7.78 3.89 0.39
N PRO A 190 7.53 5.04 -0.25
CA PRO A 190 6.18 5.56 -0.41
C PRO A 190 5.32 4.58 -1.20
N LEU A 191 4.01 4.53 -0.88
CA LEU A 191 3.10 3.57 -1.53
C LEU A 191 2.83 3.89 -3.02
N TYR A 192 3.10 5.12 -3.45
CA TYR A 192 2.99 5.53 -4.85
C TYR A 192 4.22 5.16 -5.71
N PHE A 193 5.21 4.47 -5.13
CA PHE A 193 6.33 3.86 -5.84
C PHE A 193 6.20 2.34 -5.88
N ASP A 194 6.63 1.75 -6.98
CA ASP A 194 6.59 0.31 -7.24
C ASP A 194 7.43 -0.52 -6.26
N ASN A 195 8.46 0.06 -5.64
CA ASN A 195 9.23 -0.59 -4.58
C ASN A 195 8.35 -1.07 -3.41
N SER A 196 7.22 -0.37 -3.13
CA SER A 196 6.29 -0.77 -2.07
C SER A 196 5.56 -2.10 -2.36
N VAL A 197 5.50 -2.50 -3.63
CA VAL A 197 4.82 -3.72 -4.08
C VAL A 197 5.44 -4.97 -3.44
N LEU A 198 6.77 -5.03 -3.31
CA LEU A 198 7.46 -6.14 -2.67
C LEU A 198 6.99 -6.29 -1.21
N ASP A 199 7.12 -5.23 -0.42
CA ASP A 199 6.80 -5.28 1.01
C ASP A 199 5.34 -5.68 1.26
N ILE A 200 4.40 -5.11 0.47
CA ILE A 200 2.97 -5.31 0.67
C ILE A 200 2.53 -6.69 0.17
N PHE A 201 2.78 -7.00 -1.11
CA PHE A 201 2.21 -8.21 -1.70
C PHE A 201 2.98 -9.48 -1.30
N CYS A 202 4.30 -9.40 -1.05
CA CYS A 202 5.00 -10.53 -0.45
C CYS A 202 4.54 -10.79 0.99
N THR A 203 4.17 -9.75 1.75
CA THR A 203 3.56 -9.91 3.08
C THR A 203 2.21 -10.61 3.00
N LEU A 204 1.35 -10.21 2.06
CA LEU A 204 0.05 -10.88 1.84
C LEU A 204 0.21 -12.35 1.45
N LYS A 205 1.24 -12.69 0.69
CA LYS A 205 1.53 -14.08 0.29
C LYS A 205 2.11 -14.91 1.44
N SER A 206 3.13 -14.39 2.12
CA SER A 206 3.91 -15.13 3.11
C SER A 206 3.32 -15.09 4.53
N GLY A 207 2.41 -14.15 4.81
CA GLY A 207 1.90 -13.88 6.15
C GLY A 207 2.90 -13.14 7.03
N ALA A 208 3.84 -12.43 6.47
CA ALA A 208 4.81 -11.60 7.16
C ALA A 208 4.17 -10.41 7.90
N TYR A 209 4.99 -9.54 8.42
CA TYR A 209 4.58 -8.31 9.08
C TYR A 209 5.30 -7.12 8.45
N VAL A 210 4.62 -5.98 8.35
CA VAL A 210 5.20 -4.71 7.86
C VAL A 210 5.03 -3.62 8.88
N TYR A 211 6.14 -2.92 9.18
CA TYR A 211 6.13 -1.64 9.87
C TYR A 211 6.42 -0.52 8.88
N PHE A 212 5.52 0.44 8.78
CA PHE A 212 5.70 1.64 7.98
C PHE A 212 6.55 2.66 8.74
N LEU A 213 7.82 2.77 8.37
CA LEU A 213 8.73 3.75 8.96
C LEU A 213 8.24 5.16 8.66
N PRO A 214 8.11 6.02 9.70
CA PRO A 214 7.77 7.42 9.52
C PRO A 214 8.81 8.16 8.68
N GLN A 215 8.39 8.96 7.72
CA GLN A 215 9.30 9.72 6.86
C GLN A 215 10.25 10.62 7.67
N LYS A 216 9.77 11.19 8.78
CA LYS A 216 10.59 12.03 9.69
C LYS A 216 11.79 11.29 10.30
N ASP A 217 11.70 9.97 10.48
CA ASP A 217 12.78 9.20 11.11
C ASP A 217 13.99 9.07 10.20
N PHE A 218 13.85 9.28 8.89
CA PHE A 218 14.99 9.40 7.98
C PHE A 218 15.81 10.66 8.21
N LEU A 219 15.24 11.69 8.82
CA LEU A 219 15.96 12.87 9.28
C LEU A 219 16.75 12.61 10.59
N PHE A 220 16.36 11.55 11.31
CA PHE A 220 16.95 11.15 12.60
C PHE A 220 17.35 9.67 12.57
N PRO A 221 18.43 9.31 11.84
CA PRO A 221 18.77 7.90 11.60
C PRO A 221 19.03 7.07 12.86
N ALA A 222 19.50 7.70 13.96
CA ALA A 222 19.67 6.98 15.23
C ALA A 222 18.31 6.47 15.77
N ARG A 223 17.27 7.31 15.74
CA ARG A 223 15.91 6.94 16.11
C ARG A 223 15.35 5.86 15.17
N MET A 224 15.60 5.98 13.88
CA MET A 224 15.20 4.96 12.91
C MET A 224 15.80 3.59 13.25
N MET A 225 17.09 3.53 13.66
CA MET A 225 17.71 2.27 14.12
C MET A 225 17.02 1.73 15.38
N ASP A 226 16.65 2.60 16.34
CA ASP A 226 15.91 2.20 17.53
C ASP A 226 14.55 1.61 17.17
N GLU A 227 13.81 2.23 16.26
CA GLU A 227 12.51 1.71 15.78
C GLU A 227 12.67 0.33 15.11
N LEU A 228 13.70 0.14 14.28
CA LEU A 228 13.98 -1.16 13.66
C LEU A 228 14.22 -2.25 14.72
N GLU A 229 14.98 -1.94 15.76
CA GLU A 229 15.27 -2.86 16.85
C GLU A 229 14.04 -3.16 17.72
N GLN A 230 13.29 -2.12 18.13
CA GLN A 230 12.09 -2.26 18.96
C GLN A 230 11.00 -3.09 18.28
N ARG A 231 10.82 -2.89 16.97
CA ARG A 231 9.87 -3.64 16.14
C ARG A 231 10.40 -5.00 15.69
N GLN A 232 11.64 -5.37 16.09
CA GLN A 232 12.29 -6.61 15.69
C GLN A 232 12.32 -6.79 14.17
N ILE A 233 12.55 -5.70 13.43
CA ILE A 233 12.62 -5.74 11.98
C ILE A 233 13.82 -6.60 11.57
N ASN A 234 13.58 -7.53 10.65
CA ASN A 234 14.60 -8.46 10.18
C ASN A 234 14.80 -8.44 8.66
N THR A 235 13.96 -7.67 7.94
CA THR A 235 13.97 -7.61 6.48
C THR A 235 13.79 -6.17 6.03
N LEU A 236 14.69 -5.69 5.18
CA LEU A 236 14.65 -4.36 4.58
C LEU A 236 14.68 -4.50 3.05
N PHE A 237 13.82 -3.77 2.37
CA PHE A 237 13.89 -3.53 0.93
C PHE A 237 13.91 -2.02 0.70
N TRP A 238 15.10 -1.45 0.59
CA TRP A 238 15.30 -0.01 0.54
C TRP A 238 16.10 0.39 -0.68
N VAL A 239 15.84 1.58 -1.19
CA VAL A 239 16.71 2.16 -2.21
C VAL A 239 18.09 2.42 -1.65
N PRO A 240 19.17 2.31 -2.47
CA PRO A 240 20.54 2.48 -2.00
C PRO A 240 20.78 3.77 -1.22
N SER A 241 20.17 4.90 -1.64
CA SER A 241 20.30 6.19 -0.94
C SER A 241 19.77 6.15 0.49
N ALA A 242 18.69 5.40 0.75
CA ALA A 242 18.13 5.25 2.09
C ALA A 242 19.02 4.39 3.00
N LEU A 243 19.77 3.44 2.43
CA LEU A 243 20.77 2.65 3.16
C LEU A 243 22.06 3.43 3.42
N MET A 244 22.51 4.22 2.45
CA MET A 244 23.75 4.99 2.55
C MET A 244 23.66 6.13 3.57
N HIS A 245 22.50 6.76 3.69
CA HIS A 245 22.33 7.91 4.59
C HIS A 245 22.69 7.60 6.06
N PRO A 246 22.10 6.60 6.73
CA PRO A 246 22.46 6.23 8.09
C PRO A 246 23.90 5.69 8.20
N ALA A 247 24.42 5.03 7.17
CA ALA A 247 25.80 4.55 7.15
C ALA A 247 26.79 5.71 7.15
N ASN A 248 26.58 6.72 6.30
CA ASN A 248 27.44 7.91 6.20
C ASN A 248 27.44 8.74 7.50
N LEU A 249 26.35 8.71 8.25
CA LEU A 249 26.27 9.38 9.56
C LEU A 249 26.83 8.54 10.71
N GLY A 250 27.40 7.36 10.42
CA GLY A 250 28.05 6.50 11.40
C GLY A 250 27.10 5.90 12.45
N VAL A 251 25.78 5.87 12.18
CA VAL A 251 24.81 5.25 13.10
C VAL A 251 24.66 3.75 12.88
N VAL A 252 25.01 3.26 11.69
CA VAL A 252 25.15 1.84 11.40
C VAL A 252 26.51 1.37 11.91
N LYS A 253 26.51 0.53 12.93
CA LYS A 253 27.71 -0.02 13.56
C LYS A 253 27.62 -1.52 13.62
N ASP A 254 28.71 -2.20 13.93
CA ASP A 254 28.73 -3.63 14.14
C ASP A 254 27.64 -4.05 15.14
N GLY A 255 26.76 -4.96 14.70
CA GLY A 255 25.63 -5.43 15.47
C GLY A 255 24.44 -4.47 15.58
N ARG A 256 24.41 -3.35 14.82
CA ARG A 256 23.28 -2.41 14.79
C ARG A 256 22.88 -2.04 13.35
N PRO A 257 21.57 -2.05 12.99
CA PRO A 257 20.44 -2.45 13.83
C PRO A 257 20.41 -3.96 14.12
N ARG A 258 20.17 -4.31 15.38
CA ARG A 258 20.10 -5.71 15.80
C ARG A 258 18.89 -6.39 15.17
N GLY A 259 19.08 -7.65 14.75
CA GLY A 259 17.98 -8.46 14.21
C GLY A 259 17.77 -8.36 12.70
N VAL A 260 18.29 -7.35 12.00
CA VAL A 260 18.23 -7.31 10.53
C VAL A 260 19.09 -8.42 9.94
N LYS A 261 18.43 -9.29 9.15
CA LYS A 261 19.04 -10.49 8.54
C LYS A 261 19.05 -10.44 7.02
N ARG A 262 18.14 -9.67 6.43
CA ARG A 262 17.95 -9.56 4.99
C ARG A 262 17.90 -8.09 4.60
N VAL A 263 18.71 -7.71 3.65
CA VAL A 263 18.70 -6.36 3.04
C VAL A 263 18.70 -6.54 1.54
N PHE A 264 17.70 -5.99 0.89
CA PHE A 264 17.54 -5.96 -0.55
C PHE A 264 17.55 -4.51 -1.05
N PHE A 265 18.08 -4.28 -2.24
CA PHE A 265 18.18 -2.94 -2.85
C PHE A 265 18.33 -3.01 -4.38
#